data_6345b9dd93d7066c5929d6e8ecf83ccf
#
_entry.id   6345b9dd93d7066c5929d6e8ecf83ccf
#
_cell.length_a   1.000
_cell.length_b   1.000
_cell.length_c   1.000
_cell.angle_alpha   90.00
_cell.angle_beta   90.00
_cell.angle_gamma   90.00
#
_symmetry.space_group_name_H-M   'P 1'
#
loop_
_entity.id
_entity.type
_entity.pdbx_description
1 polymer ?
#
loop_
_entity_poly.entity_id
_entity_poly.type
_entity_poly.pdbx_seq_one_letter_code
_entity_poly.pdbx_strand_id
1 'polypeptide(L)'
;WLGPEGGPFSLYFAPGAEQVYANWQVPAALDTEPFRVVGRDARQVRFEAEMSLRNAAGTRFEIGVARRVELLSHRQAEVSLGRALPPELALVAYRSENRIGNCGPDAWTPEGGAPSVWMLGMFTPSPSTTVFLPCDGENVRAAVNSDYFGTLPDDRLSVSGGLVCLRIDGAFRSKIGLPAGRDTGLCGSYDAVSHHLTLVRCRRSAAGDRYVESRWGAQADPFGGDVVNAYNDGPTETGEVMGPFYEIE
;
A
#
# COMPACT_ATOMS: atom_id res chain seq x y z
N TRP A 1 -5.86 -4.18 4.37
CA TRP A 1 -5.63 -3.60 5.69
C TRP A 1 -6.20 -2.18 5.78
N LEU A 2 -6.15 -1.60 6.96
CA LEU A 2 -6.51 -0.19 7.19
C LEU A 2 -5.28 0.55 7.73
N GLY A 3 -5.08 1.79 7.28
CA GLY A 3 -4.10 2.71 7.79
C GLY A 3 -4.71 3.81 8.67
N PRO A 4 -3.86 4.69 9.22
CA PRO A 4 -2.41 4.76 9.04
C PRO A 4 -1.64 3.73 9.87
N GLU A 5 -0.46 3.36 9.35
CA GLU A 5 0.45 2.46 10.08
C GLU A 5 1.15 3.19 11.24
N GLY A 6 1.64 4.38 11.00
CA GLY A 6 2.39 5.17 11.96
C GLY A 6 1.75 6.51 12.32
N GLY A 7 2.48 7.29 13.09
CA GLY A 7 2.10 8.64 13.49
C GLY A 7 1.04 8.68 14.62
N PRO A 8 0.52 9.87 14.91
CA PRO A 8 -0.37 10.09 16.06
C PRO A 8 -1.68 9.30 15.97
N PHE A 9 -2.10 8.93 14.75
CA PHE A 9 -3.36 8.22 14.51
C PHE A 9 -3.17 6.75 14.11
N SER A 10 -1.96 6.20 14.30
CA SER A 10 -1.66 4.81 13.99
C SER A 10 -2.67 3.83 14.58
N LEU A 11 -3.06 2.84 13.78
CA LEU A 11 -3.87 1.69 14.22
C LEU A 11 -3.03 0.53 14.76
N TYR A 12 -1.69 0.63 14.68
CA TYR A 12 -0.74 -0.46 14.96
C TYR A 12 0.06 -0.27 16.23
N PHE A 13 -0.12 0.85 16.92
CA PHE A 13 0.52 1.15 18.20
C PHE A 13 -0.53 1.47 19.26
N ALA A 14 -0.32 0.91 20.45
CA ALA A 14 -1.17 1.22 21.59
C ALA A 14 -1.07 2.72 21.96
N PRO A 15 -2.13 3.32 22.53
CA PRO A 15 -2.08 4.70 22.99
C PRO A 15 -0.91 4.97 23.93
N GLY A 16 -0.09 5.97 23.58
CA GLY A 16 1.09 6.37 24.35
C GLY A 16 2.32 5.47 24.21
N ALA A 17 2.25 4.40 23.42
CA ALA A 17 3.41 3.57 23.17
C ALA A 17 4.41 4.27 22.22
N GLU A 18 5.71 4.07 22.48
CA GLU A 18 6.76 4.45 21.55
C GLU A 18 6.62 3.67 20.23
N GLN A 19 6.74 4.35 19.11
CA GLN A 19 6.61 3.74 17.79
C GLN A 19 7.93 3.15 17.32
N VAL A 20 8.26 2.01 17.91
CA VAL A 20 9.41 1.15 17.57
C VAL A 20 8.92 -0.23 17.21
N TYR A 21 9.71 -1.00 16.48
CA TYR A 21 9.32 -2.33 15.97
C TYR A 21 8.81 -3.28 17.07
N ALA A 22 9.43 -3.26 18.24
CA ALA A 22 9.02 -4.10 19.38
C ALA A 22 7.59 -3.84 19.89
N ASN A 23 7.04 -2.64 19.62
CA ASN A 23 5.69 -2.24 20.05
C ASN A 23 4.67 -2.29 18.90
N TRP A 24 5.10 -2.59 17.68
CA TRP A 24 4.24 -2.66 16.51
C TRP A 24 3.40 -3.95 16.55
N GLN A 25 2.08 -3.80 16.38
CA GLN A 25 1.13 -4.91 16.43
C GLN A 25 0.03 -4.72 15.40
N VAL A 26 -0.22 -5.73 14.58
CA VAL A 26 -1.40 -5.73 13.72
C VAL A 26 -2.63 -6.06 14.56
N PRO A 27 -3.68 -5.24 14.55
CA PRO A 27 -4.94 -5.58 15.22
C PRO A 27 -5.50 -6.90 14.69
N ALA A 28 -5.95 -7.81 15.57
CA ALA A 28 -6.49 -9.11 15.19
C ALA A 28 -7.62 -9.02 14.16
N ALA A 29 -8.46 -8.00 14.27
CA ALA A 29 -9.54 -7.73 13.31
C ALA A 29 -9.05 -7.45 11.88
N LEU A 30 -7.78 -7.05 11.70
CA LEU A 30 -7.17 -6.80 10.38
C LEU A 30 -6.34 -7.99 9.87
N ASP A 31 -5.90 -8.87 10.78
CA ASP A 31 -4.93 -9.93 10.47
C ASP A 31 -5.52 -11.33 10.58
N THR A 32 -6.03 -11.70 11.75
CA THR A 32 -6.37 -13.10 12.08
C THR A 32 -7.86 -13.37 12.15
N GLU A 33 -8.71 -12.36 12.31
CA GLU A 33 -10.14 -12.55 12.33
C GLU A 33 -10.72 -12.69 10.92
N PRO A 34 -11.50 -13.77 10.64
CA PRO A 34 -12.01 -14.00 9.30
C PRO A 34 -13.18 -13.05 8.97
N PHE A 35 -13.17 -12.50 7.76
CA PHE A 35 -14.32 -11.79 7.23
C PHE A 35 -15.42 -12.79 6.85
N ARG A 36 -16.67 -12.43 7.09
CA ARG A 36 -17.84 -13.23 6.71
C ARG A 36 -18.02 -13.21 5.18
N VAL A 37 -18.07 -14.39 4.56
CA VAL A 37 -18.43 -14.50 3.15
C VAL A 37 -19.94 -14.30 3.01
N VAL A 38 -20.35 -13.25 2.31
CA VAL A 38 -21.77 -12.88 2.10
C VAL A 38 -22.28 -13.22 0.71
N GLY A 39 -21.39 -13.66 -0.17
CA GLY A 39 -21.77 -14.14 -1.50
C GLY A 39 -20.57 -14.59 -2.29
N ARG A 40 -20.76 -15.61 -3.11
CA ARG A 40 -19.73 -16.11 -4.03
C ARG A 40 -20.35 -16.73 -5.26
N ASP A 41 -19.65 -16.68 -6.36
CA ASP A 41 -19.90 -17.45 -7.58
C ASP A 41 -18.57 -17.94 -8.18
N ALA A 42 -18.57 -18.41 -9.43
CA ALA A 42 -17.36 -18.94 -10.06
C ALA A 42 -16.26 -17.90 -10.29
N ARG A 43 -16.57 -16.60 -10.23
CA ARG A 43 -15.63 -15.51 -10.60
C ARG A 43 -15.47 -14.46 -9.53
N GLN A 44 -16.33 -14.40 -8.55
CA GLN A 44 -16.27 -13.37 -7.49
C GLN A 44 -16.59 -13.92 -6.11
N VAL A 45 -16.05 -13.22 -5.12
CA VAL A 45 -16.40 -13.42 -3.72
C VAL A 45 -16.63 -12.06 -3.06
N ARG A 46 -17.59 -11.99 -2.15
CA ARG A 46 -17.92 -10.79 -1.36
C ARG A 46 -17.79 -11.10 0.12
N PHE A 47 -17.16 -10.18 0.81
CA PHE A 47 -16.89 -10.28 2.24
C PHE A 47 -17.44 -9.04 2.95
N GLU A 48 -17.82 -9.23 4.20
CA GLU A 48 -18.16 -8.19 5.16
C GLU A 48 -17.53 -8.48 6.51
N ALA A 49 -17.18 -7.42 7.22
CA ALA A 49 -16.76 -7.46 8.61
C ALA A 49 -17.21 -6.18 9.34
N GLU A 50 -17.44 -6.29 10.63
CA GLU A 50 -17.58 -5.16 11.54
C GLU A 50 -16.46 -5.28 12.56
N MET A 51 -15.80 -4.18 12.88
CA MET A 51 -14.67 -4.18 13.79
C MET A 51 -14.61 -2.91 14.61
N SER A 52 -14.07 -3.03 15.82
CA SER A 52 -13.76 -1.91 16.68
C SER A 52 -12.25 -1.76 16.75
N LEU A 53 -11.73 -0.61 16.33
CA LEU A 53 -10.31 -0.29 16.39
C LEU A 53 -10.09 0.95 17.24
N ARG A 54 -8.89 1.06 17.82
CA ARG A 54 -8.44 2.24 18.55
C ARG A 54 -7.10 2.70 17.99
N ASN A 55 -6.96 3.98 17.72
CA ASN A 55 -5.70 4.52 17.26
C ASN A 55 -4.77 4.95 18.43
N ALA A 56 -3.53 5.31 18.10
CA ALA A 56 -2.51 5.72 19.07
C ALA A 56 -2.89 7.00 19.86
N ALA A 57 -3.77 7.85 19.33
CA ALA A 57 -4.35 8.99 20.04
C ALA A 57 -5.47 8.57 21.01
N GLY A 58 -5.90 7.31 20.99
CA GLY A 58 -6.95 6.80 21.86
C GLY A 58 -8.37 6.89 21.26
N THR A 59 -8.53 7.44 20.06
CA THR A 59 -9.84 7.50 19.38
C THR A 59 -10.30 6.09 18.99
N ARG A 60 -11.55 5.78 19.31
CA ARG A 60 -12.18 4.51 18.95
C ARG A 60 -13.01 4.66 17.69
N PHE A 61 -12.92 3.67 16.83
CA PHE A 61 -13.65 3.58 15.56
C PHE A 61 -14.47 2.29 15.52
N GLU A 62 -15.76 2.41 15.26
CA GLU A 62 -16.62 1.29 14.87
C GLU A 62 -16.72 1.29 13.35
N ILE A 63 -16.14 0.30 12.70
CA ILE A 63 -15.92 0.27 11.26
C ILE A 63 -16.65 -0.90 10.63
N GLY A 64 -17.49 -0.63 9.65
CA GLY A 64 -18.01 -1.63 8.73
C GLY A 64 -17.10 -1.72 7.50
N VAL A 65 -16.74 -2.93 7.10
CA VAL A 65 -15.93 -3.21 5.92
C VAL A 65 -16.74 -4.06 4.94
N ALA A 66 -16.76 -3.66 3.67
CA ALA A 66 -17.26 -4.49 2.58
C ALA A 66 -16.18 -4.63 1.51
N ARG A 67 -15.88 -5.88 1.12
CA ARG A 67 -14.88 -6.20 0.12
C ARG A 67 -15.45 -7.12 -0.94
N ARG A 68 -15.18 -6.83 -2.20
CA ARG A 68 -15.45 -7.69 -3.35
C ARG A 68 -14.16 -7.97 -4.10
N VAL A 69 -13.92 -9.23 -4.42
CA VAL A 69 -12.83 -9.66 -5.30
C VAL A 69 -13.43 -10.38 -6.49
N GLU A 70 -13.03 -9.98 -7.70
CA GLU A 70 -13.55 -10.51 -8.98
C GLU A 70 -12.39 -10.90 -9.90
N LEU A 71 -12.41 -12.13 -10.39
CA LEU A 71 -11.50 -12.58 -11.44
C LEU A 71 -11.87 -11.92 -12.77
N LEU A 72 -10.90 -11.33 -13.45
CA LEU A 72 -11.07 -10.71 -14.75
C LEU A 72 -10.73 -11.71 -15.86
N SER A 73 -11.50 -11.68 -16.95
CA SER A 73 -11.12 -12.34 -18.19
C SER A 73 -9.97 -11.57 -18.87
N HIS A 74 -9.29 -12.21 -19.84
CA HIS A 74 -8.25 -11.57 -20.65
C HIS A 74 -8.76 -10.25 -21.25
N ARG A 75 -9.96 -10.25 -21.84
CA ARG A 75 -10.58 -9.05 -22.41
C ARG A 75 -10.84 -7.95 -21.38
N GLN A 76 -11.27 -8.30 -20.16
CA GLN A 76 -11.47 -7.33 -19.08
C GLN A 76 -10.16 -6.73 -18.58
N ALA A 77 -9.08 -7.53 -18.56
CA ALA A 77 -7.74 -7.03 -18.26
C ALA A 77 -7.25 -6.03 -19.31
N GLU A 78 -7.43 -6.34 -20.62
CA GLU A 78 -7.11 -5.41 -21.72
C GLU A 78 -7.87 -4.07 -21.56
N VAL A 79 -9.17 -4.13 -21.32
CA VAL A 79 -10.00 -2.93 -21.08
C VAL A 79 -9.51 -2.15 -19.87
N SER A 80 -9.17 -2.85 -18.79
CA SER A 80 -8.65 -2.22 -17.57
C SER A 80 -7.31 -1.52 -17.82
N LEU A 81 -6.43 -2.10 -18.63
CA LEU A 81 -5.12 -1.53 -18.95
C LEU A 81 -5.20 -0.49 -20.10
N GLY A 82 -6.32 -0.44 -20.83
CA GLY A 82 -6.46 0.38 -22.04
C GLY A 82 -5.56 -0.09 -23.19
N ARG A 83 -5.18 -1.38 -23.22
CA ARG A 83 -4.19 -1.95 -24.14
C ARG A 83 -4.52 -3.40 -24.46
N ALA A 84 -4.32 -3.79 -25.71
CA ALA A 84 -4.34 -5.20 -26.12
C ALA A 84 -3.15 -5.96 -25.49
N LEU A 85 -3.40 -7.18 -25.09
CA LEU A 85 -2.41 -8.10 -24.56
C LEU A 85 -2.21 -9.26 -25.54
N PRO A 86 -0.99 -9.81 -25.67
CA PRO A 86 -0.75 -10.99 -26.47
C PRO A 86 -1.65 -12.16 -26.02
N PRO A 87 -2.32 -12.86 -26.93
CA PRO A 87 -3.26 -13.93 -26.57
C PRO A 87 -2.58 -15.13 -25.89
N GLU A 88 -1.30 -15.34 -26.17
CA GLU A 88 -0.45 -16.39 -25.57
C GLU A 88 0.07 -16.03 -24.16
N LEU A 89 -0.18 -14.82 -23.69
CA LEU A 89 0.30 -14.39 -22.37
C LEU A 89 -0.40 -15.17 -21.26
N ALA A 90 0.38 -15.84 -20.42
CA ALA A 90 -0.12 -16.42 -19.19
C ALA A 90 -0.51 -15.28 -18.23
N LEU A 91 -1.79 -15.12 -17.99
CA LEU A 91 -2.35 -13.99 -17.24
C LEU A 91 -3.26 -14.44 -16.12
N VAL A 92 -3.04 -13.87 -14.94
CA VAL A 92 -4.02 -13.85 -13.85
C VAL A 92 -4.34 -12.39 -13.54
N ALA A 93 -5.61 -12.03 -13.62
CA ALA A 93 -6.06 -10.67 -13.33
C ALA A 93 -7.28 -10.69 -12.43
N TYR A 94 -7.31 -9.79 -11.46
CA TYR A 94 -8.46 -9.61 -10.59
C TYR A 94 -8.66 -8.13 -10.24
N ARG A 95 -9.88 -7.80 -9.84
CA ARG A 95 -10.25 -6.50 -9.30
C ARG A 95 -10.70 -6.66 -7.86
N SER A 96 -10.25 -5.78 -6.98
CA SER A 96 -10.83 -5.64 -5.65
C SER A 96 -11.55 -4.30 -5.51
N GLU A 97 -12.71 -4.33 -4.90
CA GLU A 97 -13.45 -3.16 -4.44
C GLU A 97 -13.50 -3.23 -2.93
N ASN A 98 -13.07 -2.16 -2.27
CA ASN A 98 -13.00 -2.10 -0.82
C ASN A 98 -13.71 -0.84 -0.34
N ARG A 99 -14.58 -0.99 0.64
CA ARG A 99 -15.34 0.10 1.24
C ARG A 99 -15.22 0.01 2.74
N ILE A 100 -15.01 1.15 3.38
CA ILE A 100 -15.13 1.30 4.83
C ILE A 100 -16.23 2.31 5.12
N GLY A 101 -16.95 2.10 6.20
CA GLY A 101 -18.01 2.96 6.67
C GLY A 101 -17.93 3.13 8.18
N ASN A 102 -18.30 4.31 8.64
CA ASN A 102 -18.46 4.59 10.05
C ASN A 102 -19.78 3.97 10.53
N CYS A 103 -19.69 3.02 11.46
CA CYS A 103 -20.83 2.38 12.11
C CYS A 103 -21.04 2.89 13.54
N GLY A 104 -20.13 3.76 14.01
CA GLY A 104 -20.23 4.37 15.35
C GLY A 104 -21.14 5.61 15.39
N PRO A 105 -21.43 6.12 16.59
CA PRO A 105 -22.27 7.31 16.77
C PRO A 105 -21.53 8.62 16.42
N ASP A 106 -20.20 8.63 16.51
CA ASP A 106 -19.40 9.85 16.37
C ASP A 106 -18.81 9.95 14.97
N ALA A 107 -18.77 11.17 14.42
CA ALA A 107 -18.14 11.42 13.13
C ALA A 107 -16.60 11.24 13.23
N TRP A 108 -15.99 10.72 12.17
CA TRP A 108 -14.54 10.77 12.03
C TRP A 108 -14.10 12.19 11.72
N THR A 109 -13.16 12.71 12.48
CA THR A 109 -12.67 14.09 12.33
C THR A 109 -11.16 14.12 12.13
N PRO A 110 -10.61 15.17 11.52
CA PRO A 110 -9.15 15.32 11.39
C PRO A 110 -8.41 15.32 12.74
N GLU A 111 -9.04 15.82 13.80
CA GLU A 111 -8.46 15.91 15.16
C GLU A 111 -8.39 14.54 15.84
N GLY A 112 -9.37 13.67 15.59
CA GLY A 112 -9.41 12.30 16.10
C GLY A 112 -8.69 11.30 15.22
N GLY A 113 -8.33 11.71 14.01
CA GLY A 113 -7.83 10.83 12.96
C GLY A 113 -8.97 10.15 12.19
N ALA A 114 -8.62 9.54 11.07
CA ALA A 114 -9.55 8.76 10.26
C ALA A 114 -8.86 7.48 9.76
N PRO A 115 -9.54 6.32 9.82
CA PRO A 115 -9.05 5.12 9.15
C PRO A 115 -9.02 5.32 7.63
N SER A 116 -8.05 4.71 6.97
CA SER A 116 -7.96 4.68 5.52
C SER A 116 -7.92 3.26 4.99
N VAL A 117 -8.37 3.05 3.76
CA VAL A 117 -8.12 1.78 3.06
C VAL A 117 -6.65 1.74 2.67
N TRP A 118 -5.96 0.71 3.12
CA TRP A 118 -4.55 0.47 2.81
C TRP A 118 -4.43 -0.83 2.00
N MET A 119 -4.13 -0.71 0.72
CA MET A 119 -4.03 -1.82 -0.20
C MET A 119 -2.57 -2.25 -0.32
N LEU A 120 -2.23 -3.38 0.29
CA LEU A 120 -0.90 -3.97 0.20
C LEU A 120 -0.90 -5.13 -0.79
N GLY A 121 -0.11 -5.03 -1.84
CA GLY A 121 0.28 -6.16 -2.64
C GLY A 121 1.64 -6.65 -2.15
N MET A 122 1.66 -7.80 -1.47
CA MET A 122 2.89 -8.42 -0.97
C MET A 122 3.37 -9.50 -1.92
N PHE A 123 4.65 -9.46 -2.27
CA PHE A 123 5.26 -10.36 -3.25
C PHE A 123 6.63 -10.83 -2.80
N THR A 124 7.10 -11.94 -3.38
CA THR A 124 8.44 -12.48 -3.13
C THR A 124 9.49 -11.68 -3.91
N PRO A 125 10.51 -11.12 -3.25
CA PRO A 125 11.59 -10.39 -3.91
C PRO A 125 12.58 -11.32 -4.59
N SER A 126 13.36 -10.78 -5.53
CA SER A 126 14.52 -11.46 -6.12
C SER A 126 15.61 -10.43 -6.46
N PRO A 127 16.87 -10.85 -6.61
CA PRO A 127 17.94 -9.94 -7.04
C PRO A 127 17.71 -9.25 -8.38
N SER A 128 16.82 -9.79 -9.22
CA SER A 128 16.45 -9.27 -10.53
C SER A 128 15.11 -8.53 -10.57
N THR A 129 14.45 -8.37 -9.42
CA THR A 129 13.17 -7.66 -9.32
C THR A 129 13.37 -6.15 -9.20
N THR A 130 12.60 -5.41 -9.97
CA THR A 130 12.52 -3.95 -9.90
C THR A 130 11.06 -3.54 -9.82
N VAL A 131 10.70 -2.75 -8.82
CA VAL A 131 9.41 -2.02 -8.79
C VAL A 131 9.54 -0.75 -9.61
N PHE A 132 8.51 -0.41 -10.35
CA PHE A 132 8.43 0.82 -11.12
C PHE A 132 7.15 1.60 -10.80
N LEU A 133 7.33 2.92 -10.59
CA LEU A 133 6.29 3.89 -10.35
C LEU A 133 6.38 4.97 -11.43
N PRO A 134 5.52 4.98 -12.46
CA PRO A 134 5.41 6.10 -13.37
C PRO A 134 4.93 7.35 -12.61
N CYS A 135 5.64 8.45 -12.80
CA CYS A 135 5.42 9.70 -12.08
C CYS A 135 5.26 10.84 -13.09
N ASP A 136 4.19 11.60 -12.94
CA ASP A 136 3.88 12.74 -13.80
C ASP A 136 4.57 14.03 -13.33
N GLY A 137 4.72 14.97 -14.29
CA GLY A 137 5.25 16.31 -14.08
C GLY A 137 6.76 16.40 -14.11
N GLU A 138 7.28 17.58 -13.83
CA GLU A 138 8.72 17.89 -13.85
C GLU A 138 9.40 17.53 -12.52
N ASN A 139 10.73 17.50 -12.54
CA ASN A 139 11.56 17.24 -11.34
C ASN A 139 11.16 15.97 -10.58
N VAL A 140 10.93 14.87 -11.31
CA VAL A 140 10.45 13.60 -10.77
C VAL A 140 11.29 13.12 -9.59
N ARG A 141 12.64 13.20 -9.68
CA ARG A 141 13.52 12.77 -8.56
C ARG A 141 13.22 13.51 -7.25
N ALA A 142 12.94 14.79 -7.32
CA ALA A 142 12.64 15.62 -6.15
C ALA A 142 11.21 15.36 -5.59
N ALA A 143 10.33 14.77 -6.39
CA ALA A 143 8.97 14.42 -5.95
C ALA A 143 8.91 13.06 -5.25
N VAL A 144 9.93 12.22 -5.42
CA VAL A 144 9.98 10.91 -4.76
C VAL A 144 10.35 11.11 -3.30
N ASN A 145 9.46 10.70 -2.41
CA ASN A 145 9.75 10.57 -1.01
C ASN A 145 10.55 9.29 -0.76
N SER A 146 11.75 9.37 -0.20
CA SER A 146 12.66 8.24 -0.03
C SER A 146 13.37 8.21 1.33
N ASP A 147 12.85 8.94 2.31
CA ASP A 147 13.46 9.10 3.63
C ASP A 147 12.74 8.34 4.76
N TYR A 148 11.93 7.33 4.41
CA TYR A 148 11.20 6.51 5.38
C TYR A 148 12.13 5.74 6.33
N PHE A 149 13.23 5.21 5.81
CA PHE A 149 14.20 4.36 6.54
C PHE A 149 15.64 4.84 6.34
N GLY A 150 15.84 6.16 6.25
CA GLY A 150 17.14 6.75 6.01
C GLY A 150 17.50 6.93 4.53
N THR A 151 18.76 7.24 4.25
CA THR A 151 19.22 7.55 2.89
C THR A 151 19.32 6.31 2.03
N LEU A 152 18.66 6.34 0.86
CA LEU A 152 18.79 5.30 -0.16
C LEU A 152 20.12 5.43 -0.92
N PRO A 153 20.89 4.34 -1.06
CA PRO A 153 22.04 4.29 -1.97
C PRO A 153 21.64 4.54 -3.42
N ASP A 154 22.51 5.17 -4.20
CA ASP A 154 22.24 5.57 -5.60
C ASP A 154 21.99 4.38 -6.54
N ASP A 155 22.51 3.19 -6.23
CA ASP A 155 22.29 1.97 -7.02
C ASP A 155 20.92 1.34 -6.77
N ARG A 156 20.15 1.83 -5.80
CA ARG A 156 18.84 1.29 -5.45
C ARG A 156 17.67 2.03 -6.07
N LEU A 157 17.83 3.33 -6.31
CA LEU A 157 16.77 4.19 -6.83
C LEU A 157 17.23 4.91 -8.07
N SER A 158 16.62 4.62 -9.21
CA SER A 158 16.86 5.31 -10.47
C SER A 158 15.58 6.04 -10.95
N VAL A 159 15.79 7.19 -11.61
CA VAL A 159 14.70 7.96 -12.21
C VAL A 159 15.11 8.33 -13.63
N SER A 160 14.30 7.93 -14.61
CA SER A 160 14.53 8.24 -16.02
C SER A 160 13.21 8.35 -16.77
N GLY A 161 13.04 9.43 -17.57
CA GLY A 161 11.88 9.60 -18.44
C GLY A 161 10.52 9.57 -17.72
N GLY A 162 10.44 10.05 -16.48
CA GLY A 162 9.21 9.98 -15.68
C GLY A 162 8.98 8.64 -15.01
N LEU A 163 9.90 7.69 -15.11
CA LEU A 163 9.81 6.38 -14.47
C LEU A 163 10.75 6.33 -13.26
N VAL A 164 10.19 6.07 -12.09
CA VAL A 164 10.89 5.81 -10.83
C VAL A 164 11.05 4.32 -10.67
N CYS A 165 12.28 3.84 -10.47
CA CYS A 165 12.56 2.41 -10.30
C CYS A 165 13.29 2.17 -8.98
N LEU A 166 12.77 1.24 -8.17
CA LEU A 166 13.37 0.77 -6.93
C LEU A 166 13.81 -0.68 -7.08
N ARG A 167 15.07 -0.96 -6.73
CA ARG A 167 15.59 -2.34 -6.68
C ARG A 167 15.00 -3.09 -5.49
N ILE A 168 14.45 -4.28 -5.75
CA ILE A 168 13.73 -5.10 -4.78
C ILE A 168 14.40 -6.47 -4.67
N ASP A 169 15.32 -6.61 -3.74
CA ASP A 169 16.10 -7.84 -3.56
C ASP A 169 15.91 -8.51 -2.18
N GLY A 170 15.10 -7.91 -1.29
CA GLY A 170 14.91 -8.41 0.07
C GLY A 170 16.14 -8.26 0.97
N ALA A 171 17.13 -7.46 0.57
CA ALA A 171 18.43 -7.36 1.26
C ALA A 171 18.72 -5.97 1.86
N PHE A 172 17.88 -5.00 1.60
CA PHE A 172 18.06 -3.63 2.10
C PHE A 172 16.71 -2.98 2.37
N ARG A 173 16.38 -2.79 3.64
CA ARG A 173 15.11 -2.18 4.04
C ARG A 173 14.97 -0.77 3.49
N SER A 174 13.96 -0.56 2.66
CA SER A 174 13.73 0.72 1.99
C SER A 174 12.29 0.91 1.60
N LYS A 175 11.84 2.15 1.60
CA LYS A 175 10.51 2.53 1.14
C LYS A 175 10.61 3.83 0.36
N ILE A 176 9.86 3.92 -0.73
CA ILE A 176 9.66 5.15 -1.49
C ILE A 176 8.18 5.42 -1.65
N GLY A 177 7.83 6.68 -1.87
CA GLY A 177 6.45 7.08 -2.11
C GLY A 177 6.32 8.19 -3.14
N LEU A 178 5.14 8.32 -3.71
CA LEU A 178 4.73 9.41 -4.58
C LEU A 178 3.56 10.16 -3.97
N PRO A 179 3.63 11.49 -3.86
CA PRO A 179 2.54 12.29 -3.34
C PRO A 179 1.36 12.37 -4.33
N ALA A 180 0.19 12.72 -3.81
CA ALA A 180 -1.02 12.90 -4.61
C ALA A 180 -0.81 13.84 -5.81
N GLY A 181 -1.43 13.49 -6.92
CA GLY A 181 -1.33 14.22 -8.20
C GLY A 181 -0.06 13.93 -9.00
N ARG A 182 0.86 13.12 -8.47
CA ARG A 182 2.08 12.71 -9.18
C ARG A 182 2.00 11.27 -9.70
N ASP A 183 1.10 10.46 -9.18
CA ASP A 183 0.85 9.10 -9.66
C ASP A 183 0.10 9.09 -11.00
N THR A 184 0.31 8.03 -11.77
CA THR A 184 -0.43 7.82 -13.03
C THR A 184 -1.61 6.87 -12.89
N GLY A 185 -1.86 6.35 -11.68
CA GLY A 185 -2.82 5.28 -11.41
C GLY A 185 -2.36 3.91 -11.89
N LEU A 186 -1.08 3.76 -12.27
CA LEU A 186 -0.45 2.51 -12.68
C LEU A 186 0.92 2.40 -12.01
N CYS A 187 1.21 1.25 -11.43
CA CYS A 187 2.53 0.88 -10.94
C CYS A 187 2.73 -0.62 -11.12
N GLY A 188 3.90 -1.13 -10.78
CA GLY A 188 4.14 -2.56 -10.87
C GLY A 188 5.56 -2.97 -10.58
N SER A 189 5.85 -4.23 -10.87
CA SER A 189 7.19 -4.79 -10.75
C SER A 189 7.49 -5.74 -11.91
N TYR A 190 8.77 -5.87 -12.21
CA TYR A 190 9.26 -6.83 -13.20
C TYR A 190 10.47 -7.58 -12.65
N ASP A 191 10.41 -8.91 -12.75
CA ASP A 191 11.54 -9.78 -12.49
C ASP A 191 12.17 -10.23 -13.82
N ALA A 192 13.42 -9.82 -14.04
CA ALA A 192 14.09 -10.03 -15.32
C ALA A 192 14.54 -11.48 -15.55
N VAL A 193 14.61 -12.32 -14.51
CA VAL A 193 14.99 -13.74 -14.61
C VAL A 193 13.78 -14.63 -14.81
N SER A 194 12.75 -14.46 -14.00
CA SER A 194 11.51 -15.25 -14.11
C SER A 194 10.55 -14.71 -15.18
N HIS A 195 10.80 -13.51 -15.72
CA HIS A 195 9.93 -12.79 -16.65
C HIS A 195 8.52 -12.53 -16.10
N HIS A 196 8.37 -12.41 -14.79
CA HIS A 196 7.12 -12.03 -14.18
C HIS A 196 6.93 -10.52 -14.19
N LEU A 197 5.82 -10.08 -14.76
CA LEU A 197 5.35 -8.69 -14.72
C LEU A 197 4.10 -8.62 -13.83
N THR A 198 4.19 -7.86 -12.75
CA THR A 198 3.04 -7.48 -11.93
C THR A 198 2.61 -6.07 -12.30
N LEU A 199 1.33 -5.87 -12.58
CA LEU A 199 0.75 -4.54 -12.79
C LEU A 199 -0.34 -4.29 -11.76
N VAL A 200 -0.27 -3.16 -11.09
CA VAL A 200 -1.28 -2.66 -10.16
C VAL A 200 -1.89 -1.40 -10.75
N ARG A 201 -3.20 -1.41 -10.90
CA ARG A 201 -3.95 -0.25 -11.37
C ARG A 201 -4.94 0.21 -10.32
N CYS A 202 -4.88 1.48 -9.96
CA CYS A 202 -5.81 2.16 -9.08
C CYS A 202 -6.39 3.40 -9.76
N ARG A 203 -7.31 4.06 -9.08
CA ARG A 203 -7.77 5.39 -9.49
C ARG A 203 -6.60 6.36 -9.30
N ARG A 204 -6.31 7.13 -10.34
CA ARG A 204 -5.35 8.23 -10.25
C ARG A 204 -5.83 9.26 -9.24
N SER A 205 -4.92 9.73 -8.39
CA SER A 205 -5.18 10.80 -7.43
C SER A 205 -5.25 12.18 -8.10
N ALA A 206 -5.92 13.11 -7.45
CA ALA A 206 -5.86 14.53 -7.80
C ALA A 206 -4.85 15.26 -6.89
N ALA A 207 -4.28 16.36 -7.37
CA ALA A 207 -3.29 17.12 -6.60
C ALA A 207 -3.79 17.67 -5.24
N GLY A 208 -5.10 17.75 -5.04
CA GLY A 208 -5.71 18.16 -3.77
C GLY A 208 -6.16 17.00 -2.87
N ASP A 209 -6.01 15.76 -3.31
CA ASP A 209 -6.35 14.60 -2.50
C ASP A 209 -5.39 14.51 -1.29
N ARG A 210 -5.94 14.08 -0.15
CA ARG A 210 -5.20 13.92 1.09
C ARG A 210 -5.14 12.44 1.45
N TYR A 211 -3.95 11.98 1.84
CA TYR A 211 -3.70 10.61 2.26
C TYR A 211 -3.12 10.60 3.66
N VAL A 212 -3.44 9.58 4.44
CA VAL A 212 -2.85 9.42 5.77
C VAL A 212 -1.35 9.19 5.65
N GLU A 213 -0.58 9.86 6.49
CA GLU A 213 0.86 9.65 6.58
C GLU A 213 1.12 8.39 7.43
N SER A 214 1.90 7.44 6.91
CA SER A 214 2.18 6.15 7.58
C SER A 214 3.57 6.07 8.21
N ARG A 215 4.38 7.13 8.20
CA ARG A 215 5.64 7.16 8.93
C ARG A 215 5.44 7.01 10.43
N TRP A 216 6.35 6.30 11.05
CA TRP A 216 6.32 6.12 12.50
C TRP A 216 6.81 7.38 13.24
N GLY A 217 6.31 7.58 14.45
CA GLY A 217 6.68 8.69 15.30
C GLY A 217 5.94 10.00 15.01
N ALA A 218 6.60 11.11 15.29
CA ALA A 218 6.01 12.44 15.12
C ALA A 218 5.90 12.84 13.64
N GLN A 219 4.75 13.37 13.27
CA GLN A 219 4.45 13.82 11.91
C GLN A 219 4.05 15.29 11.92
N ALA A 220 4.57 16.07 10.98
CA ALA A 220 4.19 17.47 10.81
C ALA A 220 2.78 17.60 10.23
N ASP A 221 2.40 16.70 9.33
CA ASP A 221 1.08 16.63 8.70
C ASP A 221 0.60 15.17 8.61
N PRO A 222 -0.27 14.72 9.51
CA PRO A 222 -0.79 13.34 9.51
C PRO A 222 -1.61 12.95 8.27
N PHE A 223 -1.97 13.92 7.43
CA PHE A 223 -2.71 13.71 6.18
C PHE A 223 -1.90 14.12 4.94
N GLY A 224 -0.60 14.25 5.08
CA GLY A 224 0.34 14.58 4.00
C GLY A 224 1.06 13.36 3.43
N GLY A 225 0.48 12.17 3.56
CA GLY A 225 1.06 10.92 3.11
C GLY A 225 1.08 10.74 1.60
N ASP A 226 1.85 9.74 1.16
CA ASP A 226 1.95 9.35 -0.24
C ASP A 226 0.77 8.48 -0.67
N VAL A 227 0.39 8.58 -1.94
CA VAL A 227 -0.73 7.82 -2.52
C VAL A 227 -0.31 6.45 -3.03
N VAL A 228 0.94 6.31 -3.45
CA VAL A 228 1.54 5.06 -3.92
C VAL A 228 2.89 4.90 -3.24
N ASN A 229 3.11 3.74 -2.66
CA ASN A 229 4.38 3.39 -2.04
C ASN A 229 4.94 2.09 -2.64
N ALA A 230 6.25 1.93 -2.55
CA ALA A 230 6.95 0.68 -2.76
C ALA A 230 7.89 0.42 -1.59
N TYR A 231 7.78 -0.75 -0.99
CA TYR A 231 8.60 -1.20 0.13
C TYR A 231 9.43 -2.42 -0.24
N ASN A 232 10.68 -2.44 0.12
CA ASN A 232 11.58 -3.59 0.07
C ASN A 232 11.98 -3.97 1.47
N ASP A 233 11.66 -5.19 1.89
CA ASP A 233 12.11 -5.68 3.19
C ASP A 233 13.62 -5.96 3.18
N GLY A 234 14.19 -5.97 4.38
CA GLY A 234 15.60 -6.21 4.61
C GLY A 234 15.92 -6.07 6.07
N PRO A 235 17.13 -6.40 6.48
CA PRO A 235 17.52 -6.32 7.88
C PRO A 235 17.39 -4.89 8.42
N THR A 236 16.85 -4.79 9.64
CA THR A 236 16.93 -3.57 10.47
C THR A 236 18.37 -3.35 10.92
N GLU A 237 18.64 -2.24 11.60
CA GLU A 237 19.94 -1.98 12.22
C GLU A 237 20.35 -3.06 13.23
N THR A 238 19.38 -3.74 13.83
CA THR A 238 19.58 -4.86 14.78
C THR A 238 19.61 -6.23 14.09
N GLY A 239 19.47 -6.28 12.76
CA GLY A 239 19.51 -7.50 11.95
C GLY A 239 18.18 -8.25 11.87
N GLU A 240 17.11 -7.72 12.45
CA GLU A 240 15.76 -8.31 12.35
C GLU A 240 15.18 -8.10 10.96
N VAL A 241 14.41 -9.07 10.48
CA VAL A 241 13.66 -9.02 9.22
C VAL A 241 12.20 -9.37 9.48
N MET A 242 11.29 -8.74 8.77
CA MET A 242 9.86 -9.09 8.83
C MET A 242 9.56 -10.34 8.00
N GLY A 243 10.35 -10.58 6.95
CA GLY A 243 10.24 -11.72 6.04
C GLY A 243 10.78 -11.36 4.65
N PRO A 244 11.02 -12.34 3.75
CA PRO A 244 11.48 -12.05 2.41
C PRO A 244 10.29 -11.59 1.54
N PHE A 245 9.88 -10.33 1.65
CA PHE A 245 8.81 -9.76 0.84
C PHE A 245 9.11 -8.32 0.39
N TYR A 246 8.38 -7.89 -0.61
CA TYR A 246 8.25 -6.48 -0.97
C TYR A 246 6.77 -6.13 -1.15
N GLU A 247 6.47 -4.85 -1.09
CA GLU A 247 5.11 -4.34 -1.20
C GLU A 247 4.99 -3.31 -2.31
N ILE A 248 3.83 -3.31 -2.95
CA ILE A 248 3.28 -2.20 -3.72
C ILE A 248 1.98 -1.81 -3.01
N GLU A 249 1.92 -0.57 -2.55
CA GLU A 249 0.88 -0.06 -1.68
C GLU A 249 0.11 1.09 -2.33
#